data_7aca70c99c27c35372538c580650bf25
#
_entry.id   7aca70c99c27c35372538c580650bf25
#
_cell.length_a   1.000
_cell.length_b   1.000
_cell.length_c   1.000
_cell.angle_alpha   90.00
_cell.angle_beta   90.00
_cell.angle_gamma   90.00
#
_symmetry.space_group_name_H-M   'P 1'
#
loop_
_entity.id
_entity.type
_entity.pdbx_description
1 polymer ?
#
loop_
_entity_poly.entity_id
_entity_poly.type
_entity_poly.pdbx_seq_one_letter_code
_entity_poly.pdbx_strand_id
1 'polypeptide(L)'
;AMAGRAPSQLSGGQQQRVALARAMVVRPKVLLFDEPLSNLDAKLRVKMRVEIRRMQKRLGISSVYVTHDQSEAMAMSDRIVVMNAGRIEQVDTPAEIYLHPASVFVADFVGRANFLPAQVLDAEGDRVRVRALGGELEVRAQADALAAARSGGDVVLLVRPESLRLSP
;
A
#
# COMPACT_ATOMS: atom_id res chain seq x y z
N ALA A 1 37.29 -6.04 -6.13
CA ALA A 1 37.45 -5.28 -4.88
C ALA A 1 37.06 -3.81 -5.10
N MET A 2 36.06 -3.31 -4.37
CA MET A 2 35.55 -1.94 -4.53
C MET A 2 36.06 -0.98 -3.45
N ALA A 3 36.84 -1.48 -2.48
CA ALA A 3 37.27 -0.73 -1.30
C ALA A 3 38.13 0.54 -1.59
N GLY A 4 38.76 0.60 -2.76
CA GLY A 4 39.56 1.77 -3.15
C GLY A 4 38.84 2.78 -4.06
N ARG A 5 37.53 2.58 -4.31
CA ARG A 5 36.77 3.50 -5.18
C ARG A 5 36.09 4.59 -4.38
N ALA A 6 36.11 5.81 -4.89
CA ALA A 6 35.32 6.90 -4.34
C ALA A 6 33.80 6.61 -4.53
N PRO A 7 32.92 7.08 -3.64
CA PRO A 7 31.47 6.89 -3.78
C PRO A 7 30.91 7.30 -5.14
N SER A 8 31.41 8.37 -5.75
CA SER A 8 31.02 8.85 -7.09
C SER A 8 31.38 7.89 -8.23
N GLN A 9 32.26 6.92 -8.00
CA GLN A 9 32.67 5.89 -8.95
C GLN A 9 31.83 4.62 -8.85
N LEU A 10 30.86 4.57 -7.95
CA LEU A 10 29.97 3.46 -7.73
C LEU A 10 28.64 3.69 -8.45
N SER A 11 28.06 2.61 -9.01
CA SER A 11 26.67 2.68 -9.50
C SER A 11 25.68 2.93 -8.35
N GLY A 12 24.50 3.48 -8.66
CA GLY A 12 23.48 3.76 -7.65
C GLY A 12 23.16 2.57 -6.74
N GLY A 13 23.00 1.36 -7.31
CA GLY A 13 22.79 0.15 -6.53
C GLY A 13 24.00 -0.27 -5.67
N GLN A 14 25.23 0.04 -6.11
CA GLN A 14 26.42 -0.19 -5.30
C GLN A 14 26.50 0.81 -4.14
N GLN A 15 26.18 2.08 -4.39
CA GLN A 15 26.09 3.09 -3.34
C GLN A 15 25.06 2.70 -2.28
N GLN A 16 23.88 2.23 -2.73
CA GLN A 16 22.82 1.78 -1.82
C GLN A 16 23.25 0.60 -0.94
N ARG A 17 23.90 -0.41 -1.53
CA ARG A 17 24.44 -1.55 -0.74
C ARG A 17 25.49 -1.12 0.27
N VAL A 18 26.35 -0.16 -0.06
CA VAL A 18 27.34 0.39 0.85
C VAL A 18 26.66 1.17 1.99
N ALA A 19 25.68 2.00 1.68
CA ALA A 19 24.90 2.73 2.68
C ALA A 19 24.20 1.77 3.65
N LEU A 20 23.59 0.71 3.11
CA LEU A 20 22.94 -0.34 3.89
C LEU A 20 23.93 -1.09 4.78
N ALA A 21 25.06 -1.52 4.24
CA ALA A 21 26.11 -2.20 5.01
C ALA A 21 26.64 -1.31 6.15
N ARG A 22 26.81 0.01 5.89
CA ARG A 22 27.22 0.99 6.90
C ARG A 22 26.18 1.11 8.02
N ALA A 23 24.89 1.15 7.69
CA ALA A 23 23.82 1.23 8.68
C ALA A 23 23.70 -0.04 9.54
N MET A 24 24.05 -1.20 8.98
CA MET A 24 23.94 -2.49 9.67
C MET A 24 25.17 -2.86 10.52
N VAL A 25 26.36 -2.38 10.18
CA VAL A 25 27.58 -2.78 10.87
C VAL A 25 27.56 -2.44 12.36
N VAL A 26 26.81 -1.42 12.75
CA VAL A 26 26.59 -0.99 14.14
C VAL A 26 25.54 -1.82 14.89
N ARG A 27 24.93 -2.83 14.23
CA ARG A 27 23.88 -3.72 14.80
C ARG A 27 22.74 -2.95 15.48
N PRO A 28 22.02 -2.07 14.76
CA PRO A 28 20.98 -1.26 15.35
C PRO A 28 19.78 -2.13 15.76
N LYS A 29 19.00 -1.69 16.75
CA LYS A 29 17.73 -2.30 17.11
C LYS A 29 16.60 -1.95 16.12
N VAL A 30 16.69 -0.78 15.50
CA VAL A 30 15.72 -0.27 14.50
C VAL A 30 16.49 0.31 13.33
N LEU A 31 16.05 0.01 12.12
CA LEU A 31 16.54 0.57 10.86
C LEU A 31 15.51 1.54 10.29
N LEU A 32 15.95 2.76 9.97
CA LEU A 32 15.13 3.77 9.34
C LEU A 32 15.56 3.94 7.88
N PHE A 33 14.60 3.81 6.97
CA PHE A 33 14.79 4.02 5.55
C PHE A 33 13.94 5.21 5.11
N ASP A 34 14.59 6.22 4.58
CA ASP A 34 13.91 7.39 4.02
C ASP A 34 14.11 7.39 2.51
N GLU A 35 13.07 7.00 1.77
CA GLU A 35 13.03 6.85 0.32
C GLU A 35 14.28 6.17 -0.29
N PRO A 36 14.71 5.01 0.20
CA PRO A 36 16.02 4.45 -0.12
C PRO A 36 16.16 4.02 -1.59
N LEU A 37 15.08 3.90 -2.33
CA LEU A 37 15.10 3.41 -3.72
C LEU A 37 14.68 4.46 -4.76
N SER A 38 14.42 5.71 -4.35
CA SER A 38 13.92 6.77 -5.21
C SER A 38 14.84 7.08 -6.41
N ASN A 39 16.15 7.00 -6.22
CA ASN A 39 17.16 7.33 -7.24
C ASN A 39 17.59 6.13 -8.10
N LEU A 40 16.87 5.01 -8.06
CA LEU A 40 17.20 3.81 -8.83
C LEU A 40 16.26 3.62 -10.02
N ASP A 41 16.79 3.07 -11.11
CA ASP A 41 15.96 2.62 -12.22
C ASP A 41 15.00 1.51 -11.81
N ALA A 42 13.91 1.32 -12.56
CA ALA A 42 12.83 0.40 -12.23
C ALA A 42 13.30 -1.05 -12.03
N LYS A 43 14.22 -1.54 -12.88
CA LYS A 43 14.74 -2.91 -12.79
C LYS A 43 15.62 -3.12 -11.56
N LEU A 44 16.45 -2.14 -11.23
CA LEU A 44 17.32 -2.17 -10.06
C LEU A 44 16.50 -2.02 -8.78
N ARG A 45 15.47 -1.17 -8.79
CA ARG A 45 14.53 -0.98 -7.68
C ARG A 45 13.86 -2.29 -7.27
N VAL A 46 13.34 -3.07 -8.23
CA VAL A 46 12.74 -4.38 -7.95
C VAL A 46 13.75 -5.33 -7.30
N LYS A 47 14.99 -5.39 -7.81
CA LYS A 47 16.04 -6.23 -7.22
C LYS A 47 16.39 -5.80 -5.79
N MET A 48 16.55 -4.51 -5.57
CA MET A 48 16.91 -3.96 -4.26
C MET A 48 15.80 -4.17 -3.23
N ARG A 49 14.52 -4.05 -3.61
CA ARG A 49 13.39 -4.41 -2.73
C ARG A 49 13.52 -5.83 -2.18
N VAL A 50 13.74 -6.79 -3.06
CA VAL A 50 13.90 -8.20 -2.67
C VAL A 50 15.11 -8.41 -1.75
N GLU A 51 16.24 -7.77 -2.06
CA GLU A 51 17.46 -7.85 -1.24
C GLU A 51 17.22 -7.27 0.16
N ILE A 52 16.65 -6.07 0.25
CA ILE A 52 16.35 -5.41 1.53
C ILE A 52 15.38 -6.26 2.37
N ARG A 53 14.29 -6.74 1.76
CA ARG A 53 13.30 -7.57 2.46
C ARG A 53 13.89 -8.88 2.99
N ARG A 54 14.67 -9.58 2.18
CA ARG A 54 15.39 -10.80 2.61
C ARG A 54 16.31 -10.52 3.79
N MET A 55 17.00 -9.42 3.73
CA MET A 55 17.92 -9.01 4.78
C MET A 55 17.19 -8.66 6.09
N GLN A 56 16.13 -7.87 6.03
CA GLN A 56 15.29 -7.55 7.20
C GLN A 56 14.82 -8.84 7.89
N LYS A 57 14.25 -9.78 7.12
CA LYS A 57 13.79 -11.07 7.65
C LYS A 57 14.93 -11.90 8.25
N ARG A 58 16.10 -11.94 7.59
CA ARG A 58 17.26 -12.70 8.06
C ARG A 58 17.85 -12.16 9.35
N LEU A 59 17.84 -10.84 9.53
CA LEU A 59 18.42 -10.18 10.69
C LEU A 59 17.43 -10.02 11.84
N GLY A 60 16.11 -10.15 11.57
CA GLY A 60 15.07 -9.92 12.58
C GLY A 60 15.02 -8.49 13.12
N ILE A 61 15.51 -7.50 12.34
CA ILE A 61 15.59 -6.11 12.76
C ILE A 61 14.27 -5.42 12.43
N SER A 62 13.69 -4.70 13.41
CA SER A 62 12.57 -3.80 13.17
C SER A 62 12.98 -2.68 12.22
N SER A 63 12.14 -2.39 11.24
CA SER A 63 12.45 -1.36 10.24
C SER A 63 11.26 -0.45 10.02
N VAL A 64 11.53 0.85 9.92
CA VAL A 64 10.58 1.84 9.43
C VAL A 64 11.03 2.26 8.04
N TYR A 65 10.12 2.17 7.08
CA TYR A 65 10.40 2.43 5.67
C TYR A 65 9.47 3.51 5.14
N VAL A 66 10.02 4.65 4.76
CA VAL A 66 9.29 5.76 4.15
C VAL A 66 9.42 5.67 2.63
N THR A 67 8.30 5.70 1.94
CA THR A 67 8.26 5.70 0.47
C THR A 67 6.96 6.33 -0.03
N HIS A 68 7.02 6.93 -1.20
CA HIS A 68 5.85 7.34 -1.97
C HIS A 68 5.44 6.29 -3.03
N ASP A 69 6.22 5.21 -3.19
CA ASP A 69 5.90 4.10 -4.11
C ASP A 69 5.04 3.06 -3.40
N GLN A 70 3.75 3.02 -3.75
CA GLN A 70 2.77 2.09 -3.19
C GLN A 70 3.20 0.63 -3.36
N SER A 71 3.80 0.29 -4.51
CA SER A 71 4.24 -1.08 -4.78
C SER A 71 5.43 -1.50 -3.89
N GLU A 72 6.23 -0.53 -3.42
CA GLU A 72 7.25 -0.79 -2.41
C GLU A 72 6.60 -1.07 -1.05
N ALA A 73 5.70 -0.19 -0.60
CA ALA A 73 5.01 -0.36 0.67
C ALA A 73 4.27 -1.70 0.73
N MET A 74 3.49 -2.03 -0.31
CA MET A 74 2.70 -3.27 -0.38
C MET A 74 3.57 -4.54 -0.40
N ALA A 75 4.74 -4.50 -1.07
CA ALA A 75 5.59 -5.68 -1.22
C ALA A 75 6.56 -5.93 -0.05
N MET A 76 6.89 -4.89 0.71
CA MET A 76 7.98 -4.96 1.69
C MET A 76 7.52 -4.90 3.15
N SER A 77 6.33 -4.36 3.41
CA SER A 77 5.89 -4.09 4.77
C SER A 77 5.07 -5.24 5.36
N ASP A 78 5.16 -5.42 6.67
CA ASP A 78 4.25 -6.25 7.45
C ASP A 78 3.04 -5.42 7.91
N ARG A 79 3.25 -4.10 8.11
CA ARG A 79 2.19 -3.11 8.37
C ARG A 79 2.48 -1.84 7.59
N ILE A 80 1.43 -1.19 7.11
CA ILE A 80 1.51 0.09 6.38
C ILE A 80 0.80 1.15 7.21
N VAL A 81 1.40 2.33 7.25
CA VAL A 81 0.79 3.56 7.77
C VAL A 81 0.52 4.46 6.56
N VAL A 82 -0.74 4.69 6.24
CA VAL A 82 -1.14 5.67 5.22
C VAL A 82 -1.30 7.03 5.90
N MET A 83 -0.62 8.03 5.38
CA MET A 83 -0.64 9.39 5.92
C MET A 83 -1.13 10.39 4.88
N ASN A 84 -1.88 11.38 5.33
CA ASN A 84 -2.36 12.49 4.52
C ASN A 84 -2.27 13.79 5.33
N ALA A 85 -1.62 14.81 4.78
CA ALA A 85 -1.48 16.13 5.40
C ALA A 85 -1.06 16.07 6.89
N GLY A 86 -0.10 15.18 7.23
CA GLY A 86 0.41 15.00 8.59
C GLY A 86 -0.48 14.18 9.53
N ARG A 87 -1.60 13.64 9.04
CA ARG A 87 -2.51 12.78 9.81
C ARG A 87 -2.40 11.33 9.35
N ILE A 88 -2.58 10.41 10.27
CA ILE A 88 -2.68 8.99 9.98
C ILE A 88 -4.12 8.70 9.54
N GLU A 89 -4.28 8.19 8.31
CA GLU A 89 -5.57 7.79 7.74
C GLU A 89 -5.90 6.33 8.09
N GLN A 90 -4.90 5.44 7.98
CA GLN A 90 -5.06 4.02 8.30
C GLN A 90 -3.73 3.39 8.67
N VAL A 91 -3.77 2.40 9.57
CA VAL A 91 -2.62 1.58 9.95
C VAL A 91 -3.03 0.12 9.95
N ASP A 92 -2.58 -0.65 8.95
CA ASP A 92 -2.99 -2.04 8.82
C ASP A 92 -1.97 -2.90 8.04
N THR A 93 -2.30 -4.17 7.82
CA THR A 93 -1.57 -5.03 6.89
C THR A 93 -1.77 -4.56 5.45
N PRO A 94 -0.86 -4.87 4.51
CA PRO A 94 -1.05 -4.54 3.11
C PRO A 94 -2.39 -5.05 2.54
N ALA A 95 -2.80 -6.26 2.92
CA ALA A 95 -4.07 -6.84 2.48
C ALA A 95 -5.27 -6.03 2.95
N GLU A 96 -5.31 -5.67 4.24
CA GLU A 96 -6.40 -4.88 4.82
C GLU A 96 -6.47 -3.46 4.22
N ILE A 97 -5.33 -2.80 4.03
CA ILE A 97 -5.26 -1.48 3.37
C ILE A 97 -5.87 -1.53 1.96
N TYR A 98 -5.64 -2.63 1.22
CA TYR A 98 -6.13 -2.78 -0.14
C TYR A 98 -7.60 -3.19 -0.22
N LEU A 99 -7.98 -4.21 0.56
CA LEU A 99 -9.32 -4.80 0.53
C LEU A 99 -10.33 -3.99 1.33
N HIS A 100 -9.87 -3.35 2.41
CA HIS A 100 -10.69 -2.67 3.41
C HIS A 100 -10.16 -1.25 3.70
N PRO A 101 -10.09 -0.37 2.69
CA PRO A 101 -9.63 1.00 2.89
C PRO A 101 -10.59 1.77 3.79
N ALA A 102 -10.04 2.47 4.80
CA ALA A 102 -10.82 3.22 5.77
C ALA A 102 -11.47 4.51 5.21
N SER A 103 -11.01 4.98 4.04
CA SER A 103 -11.55 6.17 3.40
C SER A 103 -11.39 6.12 1.89
N VAL A 104 -12.13 6.97 1.17
CA VAL A 104 -11.96 7.17 -0.27
C VAL A 104 -10.52 7.57 -0.60
N PHE A 105 -9.90 8.40 0.25
CA PHE A 105 -8.49 8.77 0.09
C PHE A 105 -7.58 7.56 0.10
N VAL A 106 -7.70 6.67 1.08
CA VAL A 106 -6.88 5.44 1.16
C VAL A 106 -7.14 4.55 -0.03
N ALA A 107 -8.41 4.40 -0.43
CA ALA A 107 -8.80 3.59 -1.58
C ALA A 107 -8.18 4.06 -2.90
N ASP A 108 -8.17 5.38 -3.12
CA ASP A 108 -7.58 6.02 -4.31
C ASP A 108 -6.05 6.00 -4.25
N PHE A 109 -5.49 6.23 -3.07
CA PHE A 109 -4.05 6.24 -2.86
C PHE A 109 -3.42 4.86 -3.07
N VAL A 110 -4.14 3.76 -2.76
CA VAL A 110 -3.59 2.38 -2.79
C VAL A 110 -4.12 1.59 -3.99
N GLY A 111 -3.54 1.80 -5.15
CA GLY A 111 -3.87 1.06 -6.37
C GLY A 111 -4.99 1.70 -7.20
N ARG A 112 -5.31 1.06 -8.31
CA ARG A 112 -6.37 1.53 -9.20
C ARG A 112 -7.74 1.26 -8.60
N ALA A 113 -8.59 2.28 -8.59
CA ALA A 113 -9.95 2.18 -8.10
C ALA A 113 -10.91 2.94 -9.01
N ASN A 114 -12.12 2.42 -9.18
CA ASN A 114 -13.23 3.13 -9.78
C ASN A 114 -14.22 3.46 -8.66
N PHE A 115 -14.64 4.71 -8.61
CA PHE A 115 -15.61 5.20 -7.64
C PHE A 115 -16.92 5.47 -8.37
N LEU A 116 -17.94 4.67 -8.08
CA LEU A 116 -19.24 4.75 -8.73
C LEU A 116 -20.26 5.32 -7.74
N PRO A 117 -20.92 6.44 -8.05
CA PRO A 117 -22.08 6.89 -7.29
C PRO A 117 -23.17 5.83 -7.29
N ALA A 118 -23.74 5.57 -6.13
CA ALA A 118 -24.80 4.62 -5.96
C ALA A 118 -25.79 5.06 -4.89
N GLN A 119 -27.04 4.64 -5.02
CA GLN A 119 -28.10 4.87 -4.05
C GLN A 119 -28.41 3.56 -3.31
N VAL A 120 -28.43 3.61 -1.99
CA VAL A 120 -28.83 2.47 -1.18
C VAL A 120 -30.34 2.24 -1.35
N LEU A 121 -30.71 1.01 -1.66
CA LEU A 121 -32.09 0.55 -1.75
C LEU A 121 -32.49 -0.20 -0.48
N ASP A 122 -31.61 -1.07 0.01
CA ASP A 122 -31.86 -1.92 1.16
C ASP A 122 -30.55 -2.42 1.77
N ALA A 123 -30.54 -2.76 3.07
CA ALA A 123 -29.37 -3.27 3.77
C ALA A 123 -29.79 -4.35 4.77
N GLU A 124 -29.39 -5.61 4.52
CA GLU A 124 -29.66 -6.77 5.37
C GLU A 124 -28.36 -7.51 5.71
N GLY A 125 -28.09 -7.63 7.00
CA GLY A 125 -26.84 -8.25 7.47
C GLY A 125 -25.60 -7.47 7.02
N ASP A 126 -24.70 -8.14 6.28
CA ASP A 126 -23.52 -7.56 5.62
C ASP A 126 -23.74 -7.21 4.15
N ARG A 127 -24.96 -7.44 3.63
CA ARG A 127 -25.33 -7.19 2.25
C ARG A 127 -26.08 -5.87 2.10
N VAL A 128 -25.71 -5.14 1.09
CA VAL A 128 -26.37 -3.88 0.73
C VAL A 128 -26.78 -3.95 -0.74
N ARG A 129 -28.07 -3.73 -0.99
CA ARG A 129 -28.57 -3.58 -2.35
C ARG A 129 -28.53 -2.12 -2.73
N VAL A 130 -27.89 -1.83 -3.85
CA VAL A 130 -27.66 -0.47 -4.33
C VAL A 130 -28.10 -0.34 -5.78
N ARG A 131 -28.49 0.85 -6.17
CA ARG A 131 -28.73 1.23 -7.57
C ARG A 131 -27.52 1.99 -8.10
N ALA A 132 -26.85 1.45 -9.12
CA ALA A 132 -25.72 2.06 -9.80
C ALA A 132 -25.72 1.67 -11.28
N LEU A 133 -25.17 2.52 -12.15
CA LEU A 133 -25.02 2.26 -13.60
C LEU A 133 -26.33 1.84 -14.31
N GLY A 134 -27.47 2.31 -13.83
CA GLY A 134 -28.78 1.97 -14.40
C GLY A 134 -29.32 0.60 -14.01
N GLY A 135 -28.67 -0.12 -13.10
CA GLY A 135 -29.07 -1.43 -12.58
C GLY A 135 -29.04 -1.52 -11.06
N GLU A 136 -29.49 -2.66 -10.55
CA GLU A 136 -29.40 -2.99 -9.12
C GLU A 136 -28.25 -3.99 -8.90
N LEU A 137 -27.45 -3.74 -7.89
CA LEU A 137 -26.30 -4.55 -7.52
C LEU A 137 -26.40 -4.92 -6.04
N GLU A 138 -26.00 -6.14 -5.71
CA GLU A 138 -25.79 -6.58 -4.33
C GLU A 138 -24.30 -6.54 -4.02
N VAL A 139 -23.92 -5.82 -2.97
CA VAL A 139 -22.55 -5.66 -2.52
C VAL A 139 -22.44 -6.01 -1.05
N ARG A 140 -21.24 -6.40 -0.62
CA ARG A 140 -20.92 -6.54 0.81
C ARG A 140 -20.36 -5.24 1.33
N ALA A 141 -20.88 -4.78 2.47
CA ALA A 141 -20.39 -3.60 3.14
C ALA A 141 -19.78 -3.96 4.50
N GLN A 142 -18.74 -3.22 4.87
CA GLN A 142 -18.15 -3.32 6.20
C GLN A 142 -19.03 -2.65 7.24
N ALA A 143 -18.79 -2.94 8.53
CA ALA A 143 -19.61 -2.47 9.63
C ALA A 143 -19.84 -0.96 9.63
N ASP A 144 -18.79 -0.17 9.36
CA ASP A 144 -18.88 1.30 9.32
C ASP A 144 -19.69 1.79 8.11
N ALA A 145 -19.49 1.18 6.94
CA ALA A 145 -20.25 1.47 5.74
C ALA A 145 -21.72 1.01 5.87
N LEU A 146 -21.99 -0.08 6.61
CA LEU A 146 -23.33 -0.55 6.90
C LEU A 146 -24.13 0.44 7.75
N ALA A 147 -23.49 1.11 8.70
CA ALA A 147 -24.16 2.14 9.51
C ALA A 147 -24.64 3.31 8.64
N ALA A 148 -23.79 3.75 7.69
CA ALA A 148 -24.15 4.77 6.72
C ALA A 148 -25.22 4.26 5.72
N ALA A 149 -25.11 3.03 5.24
CA ALA A 149 -26.05 2.42 4.31
C ALA A 149 -27.47 2.26 4.92
N ARG A 150 -27.55 1.89 6.20
CA ARG A 150 -28.85 1.74 6.91
C ARG A 150 -29.61 3.04 7.09
N SER A 151 -28.92 4.18 7.08
CA SER A 151 -29.57 5.48 7.11
C SER A 151 -30.19 5.90 5.78
N GLY A 152 -29.96 5.09 4.72
CA GLY A 152 -30.36 5.39 3.35
C GLY A 152 -29.54 6.55 2.77
N GLY A 153 -29.56 6.69 1.47
CA GLY A 153 -28.93 7.83 0.79
C GLY A 153 -27.89 7.44 -0.25
N ASP A 154 -27.10 8.43 -0.64
CA ASP A 154 -26.07 8.27 -1.65
C ASP A 154 -24.79 7.69 -1.01
N VAL A 155 -24.23 6.71 -1.69
CA VAL A 155 -22.95 6.06 -1.32
C VAL A 155 -22.02 6.00 -2.53
N VAL A 156 -20.76 5.72 -2.27
CA VAL A 156 -19.78 5.51 -3.32
C VAL A 156 -19.34 4.04 -3.29
N LEU A 157 -19.54 3.35 -4.39
CA LEU A 157 -19.02 1.99 -4.57
C LEU A 157 -17.55 2.05 -5.02
N LEU A 158 -16.70 1.34 -4.30
CA LEU A 158 -15.33 1.08 -4.69
C LEU A 158 -15.28 -0.19 -5.54
N VAL A 159 -14.86 -0.06 -6.81
CA VAL A 159 -14.70 -1.20 -7.73
C VAL A 159 -13.25 -1.30 -8.17
N ARG A 160 -12.58 -2.37 -7.78
CA ARG A 160 -11.24 -2.69 -8.27
C ARG A 160 -11.31 -3.31 -9.66
N PRO A 161 -10.40 -2.97 -10.61
CA PRO A 161 -10.42 -3.51 -11.97
C PRO A 161 -10.47 -5.04 -12.04
N GLU A 162 -9.73 -5.71 -11.16
CA GLU A 162 -9.66 -7.18 -11.06
C GLU A 162 -10.94 -7.84 -10.53
N SER A 163 -11.85 -7.06 -9.94
CA SER A 163 -13.15 -7.55 -9.50
C SER A 163 -14.15 -7.70 -10.64
N LEU A 164 -13.85 -7.09 -11.79
CA LEU A 164 -14.73 -7.14 -12.95
C LEU A 164 -14.49 -8.40 -13.77
N ARG A 165 -15.56 -9.09 -14.13
CA ARG A 165 -15.54 -10.19 -15.08
C ARG A 165 -16.41 -9.81 -16.27
N LEU A 166 -15.85 -9.93 -17.46
CA LEU A 166 -16.62 -9.81 -18.68
C LEU A 166 -17.28 -11.16 -18.98
N SER A 167 -18.60 -11.17 -19.10
CA SER A 167 -19.33 -12.30 -19.66
C SER A 167 -19.53 -12.07 -21.15
N PRO A 168 -19.38 -13.09 -22.01
CA PRO A 168 -19.66 -13.00 -23.43
C PRO A 168 -21.14 -12.76 -23.68
#